data_3b0444e67773f5cd61643f9c9a8b1024
#
_entry.id   3b0444e67773f5cd61643f9c9a8b1024
#
_cell.length_a   1.000
_cell.length_b   1.000
_cell.length_c   1.000
_cell.angle_alpha   90.00
_cell.angle_beta   90.00
_cell.angle_gamma   90.00
#
_symmetry.space_group_name_H-M   'P 1'
#
loop_
_entity.id
_entity.type
_entity.pdbx_description
1 polymer ?
#
loop_
_entity_poly.entity_id
_entity_poly.type
_entity_poly.pdbx_seq_one_letter_code
_entity_poly.pdbx_strand_id
1 'polypeptide(L)'
;SRIPFFFMAGIDIIYIGQFPEMKEREVNAYFEDGAIYVTNKQDDEMDMIEDIIHEIAHAVETNHQEFIYSTGVIQREFVSKRTRLEPLLSQGYNVPSDFIVNFEYDQNIDDFLFKDVGYDALRQIAVNIFPSPYSITSVREYWAKGFEELFIGNQGDLRAICPVLYKTLVSLLKELADNT
;
A
#
# COMPACT_ATOMS: atom_id res chain seq x y z
N SER A 1 3.01 4.15 -18.44
CA SER A 1 2.04 5.14 -17.93
C SER A 1 2.79 6.23 -17.20
N ARG A 2 2.32 7.50 -17.29
CA ARG A 2 2.94 8.60 -16.54
C ARG A 2 1.99 8.98 -15.41
N ILE A 3 2.52 9.10 -14.18
CA ILE A 3 1.76 9.64 -13.06
C ILE A 3 1.41 11.09 -13.39
N PRO A 4 0.13 11.51 -13.31
CA PRO A 4 -0.26 12.89 -13.50
C PRO A 4 0.43 13.83 -12.51
N PHE A 5 0.84 15.00 -12.99
CA PHE A 5 1.63 15.94 -12.19
C PHE A 5 0.91 16.43 -10.91
N PHE A 6 -0.42 16.48 -10.92
CA PHE A 6 -1.19 16.87 -9.73
C PHE A 6 -1.03 15.90 -8.54
N PHE A 7 -0.64 14.63 -8.78
CA PHE A 7 -0.29 13.70 -7.70
C PHE A 7 1.08 13.98 -7.07
N MET A 8 1.90 14.81 -7.72
CA MET A 8 3.16 15.29 -7.15
C MET A 8 2.98 16.50 -6.22
N ALA A 9 1.74 17.00 -6.05
CA ALA A 9 1.45 18.08 -5.13
C ALA A 9 1.81 17.66 -3.69
N GLY A 10 2.61 18.50 -3.01
CA GLY A 10 3.13 18.20 -1.67
C GLY A 10 4.41 17.37 -1.65
N ILE A 11 5.01 17.08 -2.83
CA ILE A 11 6.34 16.50 -2.93
C ILE A 11 7.28 17.56 -3.50
N ASP A 12 8.18 18.06 -2.67
CA ASP A 12 9.13 19.11 -3.01
C ASP A 12 10.42 18.53 -3.61
N ILE A 13 10.84 17.37 -3.12
CA ILE A 13 12.14 16.78 -3.49
C ILE A 13 12.16 15.26 -3.32
N ILE A 14 12.98 14.59 -4.13
CA ILE A 14 13.29 13.17 -4.00
C ILE A 14 14.79 13.03 -3.76
N TYR A 15 15.15 12.45 -2.62
CA TYR A 15 16.54 12.14 -2.25
C TYR A 15 16.86 10.67 -2.55
N ILE A 16 17.93 10.45 -3.31
CA ILE A 16 18.41 9.10 -3.62
C ILE A 16 19.74 8.87 -2.90
N GLY A 17 19.79 7.89 -1.99
CA GLY A 17 21.00 7.66 -1.19
C GLY A 17 20.82 6.59 -0.11
N GLN A 18 21.70 6.64 0.88
CA GLN A 18 21.63 5.78 2.08
C GLN A 18 21.39 6.68 3.28
N PHE A 19 20.25 6.55 3.93
CA PHE A 19 19.85 7.36 5.08
C PHE A 19 19.79 6.48 6.33
N PRO A 20 20.22 6.98 7.51
CA PRO A 20 20.19 6.21 8.75
C PRO A 20 18.79 5.67 9.09
N GLU A 21 17.76 6.47 8.84
CA GLU A 21 16.35 6.17 9.10
C GLU A 21 15.86 4.94 8.34
N MET A 22 16.40 4.69 7.13
CA MET A 22 16.08 3.48 6.37
C MET A 22 16.51 2.19 7.06
N LYS A 23 17.66 2.25 7.77
CA LYS A 23 18.15 1.10 8.54
C LYS A 23 17.39 0.89 9.83
N GLU A 24 16.98 1.97 10.47
CA GLU A 24 16.21 1.92 11.72
C GLU A 24 14.79 1.41 11.47
N ARG A 25 14.19 1.80 10.35
CA ARG A 25 12.84 1.41 9.94
C ARG A 25 12.80 0.13 9.11
N GLU A 26 13.95 -0.38 8.68
CA GLU A 26 14.08 -1.55 7.77
C GLU A 26 13.31 -1.37 6.45
N VAL A 27 13.36 -0.16 5.87
CA VAL A 27 12.67 0.21 4.62
C VAL A 27 13.64 0.66 3.53
N ASN A 28 13.23 0.52 2.28
CA ASN A 28 13.98 0.98 1.10
C ASN A 28 13.63 2.42 0.71
N ALA A 29 12.44 2.89 1.07
CA ALA A 29 11.99 4.25 0.85
C ALA A 29 11.08 4.71 1.99
N TYR A 30 10.89 6.04 2.10
CA TYR A 30 9.87 6.64 2.96
C TYR A 30 9.55 8.07 2.52
N PHE A 31 8.32 8.51 2.77
CA PHE A 31 7.87 9.89 2.60
C PHE A 31 7.80 10.58 3.97
N GLU A 32 8.39 11.77 4.09
CA GLU A 32 8.38 12.59 5.30
C GLU A 32 8.50 14.08 4.93
N ASP A 33 7.61 14.91 5.46
CA ASP A 33 7.64 16.38 5.34
C ASP A 33 7.87 16.92 3.91
N GLY A 34 7.16 16.37 2.93
CA GLY A 34 7.27 16.80 1.54
C GLY A 34 8.48 16.23 0.78
N ALA A 35 9.26 15.37 1.39
CA ALA A 35 10.41 14.72 0.75
C ALA A 35 10.20 13.21 0.64
N ILE A 36 10.57 12.63 -0.50
CA ILE A 36 10.71 11.19 -0.66
C ILE A 36 12.20 10.85 -0.53
N TYR A 37 12.49 9.87 0.30
CA TYR A 37 13.82 9.29 0.46
C TYR A 37 13.78 7.88 -0.10
N VAL A 38 14.70 7.55 -1.03
CA VAL A 38 14.79 6.22 -1.63
C VAL A 38 16.22 5.73 -1.64
N THR A 39 16.41 4.44 -1.35
CA THR A 39 17.74 3.84 -1.36
C THR A 39 18.32 3.80 -2.78
N ASN A 40 19.64 4.02 -2.89
CA ASN A 40 20.37 3.78 -4.14
C ASN A 40 20.86 2.32 -4.30
N LYS A 41 20.47 1.43 -3.37
CA LYS A 41 20.72 -0.01 -3.44
C LYS A 41 19.44 -0.71 -3.86
N GLN A 42 19.25 -0.84 -5.15
CA GLN A 42 18.11 -1.47 -5.80
C GLN A 42 18.60 -2.65 -6.63
N ASP A 43 17.77 -3.67 -6.79
CA ASP A 43 18.09 -4.81 -7.64
C ASP A 43 18.05 -4.41 -9.11
N ASP A 44 17.10 -3.54 -9.48
CA ASP A 44 17.00 -2.94 -10.82
C ASP A 44 16.32 -1.55 -10.81
N GLU A 45 16.12 -0.96 -12.00
CA GLU A 45 15.47 0.34 -12.16
C GLU A 45 13.98 0.31 -11.81
N MET A 46 13.32 -0.84 -12.02
CA MET A 46 11.89 -0.97 -11.72
C MET A 46 11.63 -0.97 -10.22
N ASP A 47 12.47 -1.60 -9.42
CA ASP A 47 12.36 -1.58 -7.96
C ASP A 47 12.40 -0.15 -7.42
N MET A 48 13.30 0.69 -7.94
CA MET A 48 13.36 2.10 -7.56
C MET A 48 12.10 2.86 -7.97
N ILE A 49 11.56 2.58 -9.14
CA ILE A 49 10.33 3.22 -9.64
C ILE A 49 9.15 2.79 -8.78
N GLU A 50 9.05 1.51 -8.42
CA GLU A 50 8.00 1.00 -7.54
C GLU A 50 8.06 1.66 -6.17
N ASP A 51 9.23 1.72 -5.54
CA ASP A 51 9.44 2.40 -4.25
C ASP A 51 9.02 3.88 -4.31
N ILE A 52 9.44 4.62 -5.35
CA ILE A 52 9.07 6.04 -5.51
C ILE A 52 7.55 6.19 -5.67
N ILE A 53 6.90 5.33 -6.46
CA ILE A 53 5.45 5.39 -6.68
C ILE A 53 4.69 5.04 -5.41
N HIS A 54 5.20 4.11 -4.63
CA HIS A 54 4.67 3.76 -3.32
C HIS A 54 4.68 4.98 -2.38
N GLU A 55 5.78 5.70 -2.30
CA GLU A 55 5.88 6.90 -1.46
C GLU A 55 5.04 8.08 -1.99
N ILE A 56 4.89 8.21 -3.31
CA ILE A 56 3.93 9.14 -3.91
C ILE A 56 2.50 8.80 -3.44
N ALA A 57 2.14 7.52 -3.36
CA ALA A 57 0.83 7.10 -2.89
C ALA A 57 0.58 7.53 -1.43
N HIS A 58 1.58 7.45 -0.56
CA HIS A 58 1.49 7.94 0.82
C HIS A 58 1.40 9.47 0.91
N ALA A 59 2.09 10.20 0.05
CA ALA A 59 1.94 11.65 -0.06
C ALA A 59 0.53 12.04 -0.50
N VAL A 60 0.00 11.38 -1.53
CA VAL A 60 -1.38 11.56 -2.01
C VAL A 60 -2.39 11.22 -0.92
N GLU A 61 -2.20 10.11 -0.21
CA GLU A 61 -3.03 9.71 0.92
C GLU A 61 -3.07 10.80 1.98
N THR A 62 -1.91 11.30 2.39
CA THR A 62 -1.79 12.34 3.41
C THR A 62 -2.57 13.61 3.04
N ASN A 63 -2.49 14.03 1.77
CA ASN A 63 -3.14 15.24 1.28
C ASN A 63 -4.65 15.07 1.03
N HIS A 64 -5.15 13.84 0.87
CA HIS A 64 -6.53 13.55 0.47
C HIS A 64 -7.25 12.57 1.41
N GLN A 65 -6.84 12.46 2.68
CA GLN A 65 -7.40 11.53 3.66
C GLN A 65 -8.92 11.62 3.78
N GLU A 66 -9.47 12.83 3.80
CA GLU A 66 -10.92 13.03 3.90
C GLU A 66 -11.66 12.43 2.70
N PHE A 67 -11.16 12.67 1.48
CA PHE A 67 -11.74 12.07 0.26
C PHE A 67 -11.65 10.54 0.30
N ILE A 68 -10.50 10.01 0.71
CA ILE A 68 -10.20 8.57 0.67
C ILE A 68 -10.98 7.81 1.74
N TYR A 69 -11.04 8.33 2.96
CA TYR A 69 -11.46 7.55 4.13
C TYR A 69 -12.76 7.99 4.80
N SER A 70 -13.29 9.19 4.52
CA SER A 70 -14.47 9.74 5.23
C SER A 70 -15.71 8.85 5.15
N THR A 71 -15.89 8.11 4.05
CA THR A 71 -17.03 7.20 3.89
C THR A 71 -16.80 5.82 4.51
N GLY A 72 -15.56 5.48 4.87
CA GLY A 72 -15.16 4.19 5.41
C GLY A 72 -15.26 3.01 4.43
N VAL A 73 -15.45 3.25 3.14
CA VAL A 73 -15.67 2.16 2.17
C VAL A 73 -14.39 1.33 1.94
N ILE A 74 -13.22 1.98 1.92
CA ILE A 74 -11.93 1.29 1.77
C ILE A 74 -11.64 0.44 3.00
N GLN A 75 -11.83 0.99 4.21
CA GLN A 75 -11.64 0.25 5.46
C GLN A 75 -12.56 -0.99 5.51
N ARG A 76 -13.82 -0.86 5.09
CA ARG A 76 -14.75 -2.01 5.02
C ARG A 76 -14.32 -3.06 4.01
N GLU A 77 -13.82 -2.66 2.82
CA GLU A 77 -13.28 -3.61 1.85
C GLU A 77 -12.06 -4.33 2.42
N PHE A 78 -11.13 -3.60 3.04
CA PHE A 78 -9.93 -4.15 3.67
C PHE A 78 -10.29 -5.17 4.77
N VAL A 79 -11.15 -4.78 5.71
CA VAL A 79 -11.63 -5.67 6.80
C VAL A 79 -12.33 -6.91 6.24
N SER A 80 -13.18 -6.75 5.22
CA SER A 80 -13.84 -7.89 4.53
C SER A 80 -12.83 -8.86 3.94
N LYS A 81 -11.72 -8.36 3.39
CA LYS A 81 -10.62 -9.19 2.85
C LYS A 81 -9.88 -9.93 3.95
N ARG A 82 -9.53 -9.27 5.06
CA ARG A 82 -8.92 -9.93 6.21
C ARG A 82 -9.86 -10.97 6.82
N THR A 83 -11.17 -10.71 6.88
CA THR A 83 -12.17 -11.69 7.31
C THR A 83 -12.20 -12.94 6.41
N ARG A 84 -11.94 -12.80 5.10
CA ARG A 84 -11.82 -13.94 4.19
C ARG A 84 -10.49 -14.66 4.31
N LEU A 85 -9.42 -13.94 4.65
CA LEU A 85 -8.08 -14.48 4.76
C LEU A 85 -7.84 -15.22 6.09
N GLU A 86 -8.41 -14.72 7.19
CA GLU A 86 -8.22 -15.24 8.55
C GLU A 86 -8.48 -16.76 8.64
N PRO A 87 -9.59 -17.34 8.14
CA PRO A 87 -9.82 -18.78 8.21
C PRO A 87 -8.80 -19.61 7.43
N LEU A 88 -8.19 -19.04 6.39
CA LEU A 88 -7.13 -19.71 5.62
C LEU A 88 -5.82 -19.74 6.40
N LEU A 89 -5.47 -18.64 7.04
CA LEU A 89 -4.29 -18.53 7.91
C LEU A 89 -4.43 -19.42 9.15
N SER A 90 -5.60 -19.47 9.76
CA SER A 90 -5.88 -20.26 10.98
C SER A 90 -5.74 -21.78 10.79
N GLN A 91 -5.64 -22.27 9.55
CA GLN A 91 -5.37 -23.68 9.30
C GLN A 91 -3.93 -24.10 9.67
N GLY A 92 -2.99 -23.16 9.69
CA GLY A 92 -1.59 -23.45 9.95
C GLY A 92 -0.89 -22.50 10.92
N TYR A 93 -1.53 -21.38 11.28
CA TYR A 93 -0.91 -20.32 12.05
C TYR A 93 -1.81 -19.82 13.18
N ASN A 94 -1.20 -19.24 14.20
CA ASN A 94 -1.91 -18.65 15.35
C ASN A 94 -2.18 -17.15 15.04
N VAL A 95 -3.31 -16.87 14.41
CA VAL A 95 -3.66 -15.52 13.96
C VAL A 95 -3.90 -14.59 15.15
N PRO A 96 -3.33 -13.37 15.18
CA PRO A 96 -3.61 -12.38 16.22
C PRO A 96 -5.11 -12.05 16.33
N SER A 97 -5.61 -11.90 17.55
CA SER A 97 -7.05 -11.72 17.82
C SER A 97 -7.64 -10.44 17.22
N ASP A 98 -6.82 -9.43 17.00
CA ASP A 98 -7.18 -8.13 16.43
C ASP A 98 -6.89 -8.02 14.94
N PHE A 99 -6.37 -9.07 14.30
CA PHE A 99 -6.01 -9.12 12.89
C PHE A 99 -7.11 -8.60 11.94
N ILE A 100 -8.37 -8.90 12.23
CA ILE A 100 -9.50 -8.46 11.38
C ILE A 100 -9.84 -6.99 11.62
N VAL A 101 -9.89 -6.55 12.87
CA VAL A 101 -10.47 -5.26 13.26
C VAL A 101 -9.47 -4.12 13.30
N ASN A 102 -8.19 -4.42 13.54
CA ASN A 102 -7.13 -3.42 13.53
C ASN A 102 -6.63 -3.21 12.10
N PHE A 103 -7.11 -2.17 11.44
CA PHE A 103 -6.72 -1.85 10.05
C PHE A 103 -5.56 -0.83 9.95
N GLU A 104 -5.13 -0.27 11.07
CA GLU A 104 -3.91 0.54 11.13
C GLU A 104 -2.66 -0.36 11.19
N TYR A 105 -1.49 0.24 11.00
CA TYR A 105 -0.24 -0.49 11.18
C TYR A 105 -0.07 -0.95 12.62
N ASP A 106 0.25 -2.21 12.79
CA ASP A 106 0.53 -2.84 14.08
C ASP A 106 1.71 -3.80 13.95
N GLN A 107 2.73 -3.60 14.80
CA GLN A 107 3.97 -4.37 14.74
C GLN A 107 3.73 -5.87 14.98
N ASN A 108 2.78 -6.26 15.84
CA ASN A 108 2.50 -7.68 16.10
C ASN A 108 1.86 -8.35 14.88
N ILE A 109 0.98 -7.62 14.17
CA ILE A 109 0.38 -8.10 12.91
C ILE A 109 1.43 -8.19 11.83
N ASP A 110 2.30 -7.19 11.71
CA ASP A 110 3.39 -7.19 10.72
C ASP A 110 4.38 -8.33 10.99
N ASP A 111 4.84 -8.49 12.23
CA ASP A 111 5.69 -9.59 12.65
C ASP A 111 5.05 -10.96 12.37
N PHE A 112 3.76 -11.12 12.68
CA PHE A 112 3.01 -12.34 12.36
C PHE A 112 3.02 -12.62 10.85
N LEU A 113 2.69 -11.63 10.02
CA LEU A 113 2.64 -11.79 8.57
C LEU A 113 4.03 -12.08 7.98
N PHE A 114 5.05 -11.37 8.45
CA PHE A 114 6.41 -11.48 7.91
C PHE A 114 7.18 -12.67 8.48
N LYS A 115 7.20 -12.82 9.83
CA LYS A 115 8.07 -13.81 10.51
C LYS A 115 7.40 -15.16 10.69
N ASP A 116 6.11 -15.19 11.04
CA ASP A 116 5.42 -16.45 11.33
C ASP A 116 4.88 -17.10 10.06
N VAL A 117 4.21 -16.34 9.18
CA VAL A 117 3.65 -16.85 7.92
C VAL A 117 4.68 -16.80 6.80
N GLY A 118 5.30 -15.64 6.59
CA GLY A 118 6.24 -15.37 5.51
C GLY A 118 5.56 -14.98 4.19
N TYR A 119 6.16 -14.03 3.47
CA TYR A 119 5.55 -13.47 2.25
C TYR A 119 5.40 -14.49 1.12
N ASP A 120 6.23 -15.53 1.04
CA ASP A 120 6.11 -16.58 0.02
C ASP A 120 4.85 -17.43 0.24
N ALA A 121 4.53 -17.76 1.49
CA ALA A 121 3.29 -18.44 1.83
C ALA A 121 2.08 -17.52 1.63
N LEU A 122 2.18 -16.24 2.05
CA LEU A 122 1.12 -15.25 1.86
C LEU A 122 0.77 -15.02 0.39
N ARG A 123 1.75 -14.99 -0.53
CA ARG A 123 1.50 -14.90 -1.97
C ARG A 123 0.57 -16.01 -2.48
N GLN A 124 0.66 -17.20 -1.89
CA GLN A 124 -0.18 -18.34 -2.27
C GLN A 124 -1.54 -18.32 -1.56
N ILE A 125 -1.54 -18.05 -0.24
CA ILE A 125 -2.76 -18.09 0.58
C ILE A 125 -3.68 -16.91 0.26
N ALA A 126 -3.13 -15.70 0.06
CA ALA A 126 -3.88 -14.48 -0.19
C ALA A 126 -4.15 -14.19 -1.67
N VAL A 127 -3.85 -15.14 -2.56
CA VAL A 127 -4.12 -14.99 -3.99
C VAL A 127 -5.60 -14.66 -4.24
N ASN A 128 -5.87 -13.67 -5.09
CA ASN A 128 -7.21 -13.14 -5.37
C ASN A 128 -7.96 -12.55 -4.15
N ILE A 129 -7.26 -12.33 -3.03
CA ILE A 129 -7.82 -11.61 -1.88
C ILE A 129 -7.15 -10.26 -1.74
N PHE A 130 -5.82 -10.21 -1.73
CA PHE A 130 -5.02 -9.00 -1.63
C PHE A 130 -4.11 -8.84 -2.86
N PRO A 131 -3.74 -7.60 -3.26
CA PRO A 131 -2.86 -7.37 -4.40
C PRO A 131 -1.41 -7.76 -4.12
N SER A 132 -0.97 -7.72 -2.86
CA SER A 132 0.35 -8.18 -2.43
C SER A 132 0.34 -8.63 -0.98
N PRO A 133 1.32 -9.42 -0.51
CA PRO A 133 1.49 -9.77 0.90
C PRO A 133 1.61 -8.54 1.81
N TYR A 134 2.41 -7.56 1.44
CA TYR A 134 2.65 -6.37 2.25
C TYR A 134 1.38 -5.50 2.38
N SER A 135 0.53 -5.46 1.37
CA SER A 135 -0.76 -4.75 1.42
C SER A 135 -1.75 -5.29 2.46
N ILE A 136 -1.43 -6.42 3.11
CA ILE A 136 -2.23 -7.01 4.20
C ILE A 136 -1.95 -6.30 5.53
N THR A 137 -0.79 -5.65 5.70
CA THR A 137 -0.29 -5.12 6.97
C THR A 137 -1.09 -3.93 7.50
N SER A 138 -1.61 -3.08 6.62
CA SER A 138 -2.48 -1.95 7.00
C SER A 138 -3.33 -1.44 5.83
N VAL A 139 -4.35 -0.65 6.13
CA VAL A 139 -5.16 0.00 5.10
C VAL A 139 -4.35 1.01 4.28
N ARG A 140 -3.31 1.61 4.89
CA ARG A 140 -2.38 2.52 4.21
C ARG A 140 -1.55 1.80 3.15
N GLU A 141 -0.99 0.62 3.49
CA GLU A 141 -0.24 -0.21 2.56
C GLU A 141 -1.15 -0.80 1.46
N TYR A 142 -2.40 -1.10 1.82
CA TYR A 142 -3.42 -1.50 0.86
C TYR A 142 -3.72 -0.38 -0.15
N TRP A 143 -3.82 0.87 0.30
CA TRP A 143 -3.96 2.04 -0.55
C TRP A 143 -2.75 2.23 -1.46
N ALA A 144 -1.54 2.23 -0.89
CA ALA A 144 -0.31 2.45 -1.63
C ALA A 144 -0.10 1.39 -2.72
N LYS A 145 -0.32 0.10 -2.40
CA LYS A 145 -0.24 -0.97 -3.40
C LYS A 145 -1.31 -0.86 -4.48
N GLY A 146 -2.52 -0.44 -4.14
CA GLY A 146 -3.55 -0.17 -5.13
C GLY A 146 -3.18 0.98 -6.09
N PHE A 147 -2.53 2.01 -5.57
CA PHE A 147 -2.00 3.11 -6.38
C PHE A 147 -0.90 2.64 -7.35
N GLU A 148 0.06 1.84 -6.88
CA GLU A 148 1.06 1.22 -7.75
C GLU A 148 0.41 0.41 -8.88
N GLU A 149 -0.53 -0.48 -8.54
CA GLU A 149 -1.21 -1.34 -9.52
C GLU A 149 -1.99 -0.52 -10.56
N LEU A 150 -2.51 0.66 -10.18
CA LEU A 150 -3.20 1.56 -11.10
C LEU A 150 -2.25 2.16 -12.14
N PHE A 151 -1.00 2.51 -11.77
CA PHE A 151 -0.09 3.26 -12.64
C PHE A 151 0.95 2.39 -13.35
N ILE A 152 1.49 1.38 -12.69
CA ILE A 152 2.58 0.54 -13.22
C ILE A 152 2.27 -0.95 -13.21
N GLY A 153 1.22 -1.38 -12.50
CA GLY A 153 0.82 -2.78 -12.41
C GLY A 153 -0.33 -3.17 -13.35
N ASN A 154 -1.15 -4.09 -12.88
CA ASN A 154 -2.29 -4.63 -13.62
C ASN A 154 -3.62 -4.05 -13.14
N GLN A 155 -4.13 -3.04 -13.82
CA GLN A 155 -5.41 -2.41 -13.51
C GLN A 155 -6.60 -3.39 -13.58
N GLY A 156 -6.53 -4.40 -14.45
CA GLY A 156 -7.56 -5.43 -14.58
C GLY A 156 -7.67 -6.28 -13.33
N ASP A 157 -6.54 -6.73 -12.80
CA ASP A 157 -6.46 -7.51 -11.57
C ASP A 157 -6.84 -6.63 -10.37
N LEU A 158 -6.35 -5.40 -10.29
CA LEU A 158 -6.75 -4.45 -9.25
C LEU A 158 -8.27 -4.28 -9.21
N ARG A 159 -8.90 -4.04 -10.37
CA ARG A 159 -10.35 -3.89 -10.47
C ARG A 159 -11.12 -5.15 -10.07
N ALA A 160 -10.60 -6.32 -10.40
CA ALA A 160 -11.24 -7.59 -10.08
C ALA A 160 -11.12 -7.96 -8.60
N ILE A 161 -9.92 -7.75 -8.03
CA ILE A 161 -9.60 -8.13 -6.65
C ILE A 161 -10.06 -7.05 -5.66
N CYS A 162 -9.85 -5.76 -5.99
CA CYS A 162 -10.04 -4.61 -5.10
C CYS A 162 -10.98 -3.56 -5.73
N PRO A 163 -12.26 -3.90 -6.02
CA PRO A 163 -13.14 -3.04 -6.80
C PRO A 163 -13.47 -1.69 -6.14
N VAL A 164 -13.53 -1.63 -4.81
CA VAL A 164 -13.81 -0.37 -4.08
C VAL A 164 -12.56 0.50 -4.09
N LEU A 165 -11.39 -0.04 -3.80
CA LEU A 165 -10.11 0.66 -3.89
C LEU A 165 -9.88 1.22 -5.30
N TYR A 166 -10.05 0.39 -6.34
CA TYR A 166 -9.95 0.81 -7.74
C TYR A 166 -10.88 1.98 -8.06
N LYS A 167 -12.15 1.86 -7.66
CA LYS A 167 -13.15 2.92 -7.89
C LYS A 167 -12.77 4.22 -7.18
N THR A 168 -12.29 4.16 -5.95
CA THR A 168 -11.87 5.35 -5.18
C THR A 168 -10.66 6.02 -5.82
N LEU A 169 -9.65 5.24 -6.23
CA LEU A 169 -8.48 5.75 -6.95
C LEU A 169 -8.86 6.46 -8.25
N VAL A 170 -9.72 5.85 -9.08
CA VAL A 170 -10.19 6.46 -10.33
C VAL A 170 -11.04 7.70 -10.08
N SER A 171 -11.83 7.73 -8.99
CA SER A 171 -12.64 8.89 -8.62
C SER A 171 -11.75 10.05 -8.16
N LEU A 172 -10.72 9.79 -7.36
CA LEU A 172 -9.75 10.80 -6.95
C LEU A 172 -8.99 11.37 -8.16
N LEU A 173 -8.57 10.50 -9.09
CA LEU A 173 -7.88 10.90 -10.32
C LEU A 173 -8.74 11.87 -11.14
N LYS A 174 -10.04 11.61 -11.28
CA LYS A 174 -10.96 12.49 -11.99
C LYS A 174 -11.15 13.81 -11.26
N GLU A 175 -11.39 13.77 -9.95
CA GLU A 175 -11.59 14.96 -9.11
C GLU A 175 -10.39 15.91 -9.22
N LEU A 176 -9.17 15.38 -9.17
CA LEU A 176 -7.96 16.20 -9.27
C LEU A 176 -7.69 16.70 -10.69
N ALA A 177 -8.03 15.90 -11.71
CA ALA A 177 -7.90 16.34 -13.10
C ALA A 177 -8.89 17.45 -13.47
N ASP A 178 -10.11 17.43 -12.91
CA ASP A 178 -11.13 18.45 -13.16
C ASP A 178 -10.83 19.78 -12.45
N ASN A 179 -9.97 19.75 -11.41
CA ASN A 179 -9.58 20.93 -10.61
C ASN A 179 -8.22 21.54 -11.04
N THR A 180 -7.56 21.00 -12.09
CA THR A 180 -6.26 21.46 -12.63
C THR A 180 -6.43 22.14 -13.98
#